data_3a56d9337c30225010720d3f35ad2488
#
_entry.id   3a56d9337c30225010720d3f35ad2488
#
_cell.length_a   1.000
_cell.length_b   1.000
_cell.length_c   1.000
_cell.angle_alpha   90.00
_cell.angle_beta   90.00
_cell.angle_gamma   90.00
#
_symmetry.space_group_name_H-M   'P 1'
#
loop_
_entity.id
_entity.type
_entity.pdbx_description
1 polymer ?
#
loop_
_entity_poly.entity_id
_entity_poly.type
_entity_poly.pdbx_seq_one_letter_code
_entity_poly.pdbx_strand_id
1 'polypeptide(L)'
;MLRVWGRRNSINVQKVMWCAAELSLPVEHIEVGGAFGGLDTPEYGALNPNRRVPVIEDGDFVLWESNAIVRYLSRTYGARTLSPEHIQAQALACLLYT
;
A
#
# COMPACT_ATOMS: atom_id res chain seq x y z
N MET A 1 -10.31 0.99 9.19
CA MET A 1 -10.21 0.47 7.81
C MET A 1 -8.93 0.97 7.17
N LEU A 2 -8.31 0.12 6.38
CA LEU A 2 -7.10 0.49 5.65
C LEU A 2 -7.47 1.36 4.45
N ARG A 3 -6.82 2.51 4.32
CA ARG A 3 -6.94 3.36 3.14
C ARG A 3 -5.65 3.30 2.33
N VAL A 4 -5.79 3.15 1.02
CA VAL A 4 -4.66 3.16 0.10
C VAL A 4 -4.82 4.33 -0.87
N TRP A 5 -3.86 5.23 -0.84
CA TRP A 5 -3.84 6.40 -1.71
C TRP A 5 -2.90 6.16 -2.88
N GLY A 6 -3.41 6.28 -4.08
CA GLY A 6 -2.60 6.17 -5.29
C GLY A 6 -3.42 5.71 -6.48
N ARG A 7 -2.98 6.12 -7.67
CA ARG A 7 -3.65 5.73 -8.91
C ARG A 7 -3.49 4.23 -9.17
N ARG A 8 -4.56 3.60 -9.66
CA ARG A 8 -4.59 2.14 -9.86
C ARG A 8 -3.61 1.65 -10.94
N ASN A 9 -3.18 2.52 -11.84
CA ASN A 9 -2.23 2.14 -12.88
C ASN A 9 -0.76 2.32 -12.48
N SER A 10 -0.49 2.67 -11.23
CA SER A 10 0.87 2.69 -10.70
C SER A 10 1.28 1.28 -10.28
N ILE A 11 2.43 0.82 -10.74
CA ILE A 11 2.94 -0.50 -10.36
C ILE A 11 3.09 -0.60 -8.84
N ASN A 12 3.62 0.44 -8.20
CA ASN A 12 3.82 0.44 -6.76
C ASN A 12 2.50 0.38 -5.99
N VAL A 13 1.46 1.04 -6.49
CA VAL A 13 0.13 0.96 -5.90
C VAL A 13 -0.46 -0.43 -6.09
N GLN A 14 -0.30 -1.02 -7.27
CA GLN A 14 -0.79 -2.38 -7.56
C GLN A 14 -0.20 -3.40 -6.60
N LYS A 15 1.07 -3.25 -6.22
CA LYS A 15 1.69 -4.13 -5.24
C LYS A 15 1.01 -4.11 -3.90
N VAL A 16 0.74 -2.91 -3.42
CA VAL A 16 0.07 -2.72 -2.13
C VAL A 16 -1.33 -3.31 -2.19
N MET A 17 -2.06 -3.03 -3.27
CA MET A 17 -3.41 -3.56 -3.46
C MET A 17 -3.41 -5.08 -3.55
N TRP A 18 -2.44 -5.66 -4.26
CA TRP A 18 -2.31 -7.11 -4.35
C TRP A 18 -2.00 -7.74 -3.00
N CYS A 19 -1.08 -7.16 -2.25
CA CYS A 19 -0.74 -7.62 -0.90
C CYS A 19 -1.98 -7.59 0.01
N ALA A 20 -2.73 -6.49 -0.01
CA ALA A 20 -3.95 -6.38 0.79
C ALA A 20 -4.98 -7.43 0.38
N ALA A 21 -5.13 -7.70 -0.91
CA ALA A 21 -6.06 -8.72 -1.41
C ALA A 21 -5.65 -10.11 -0.95
N GLU A 22 -4.36 -10.44 -1.00
CA GLU A 22 -3.85 -11.73 -0.53
C GLU A 22 -4.09 -11.93 0.97
N LEU A 23 -4.07 -10.85 1.74
CA LEU A 23 -4.35 -10.88 3.17
C LEU A 23 -5.82 -10.75 3.49
N SER A 24 -6.69 -10.66 2.48
CA SER A 24 -8.13 -10.47 2.62
C SER A 24 -8.49 -9.22 3.43
N LEU A 25 -7.72 -8.16 3.28
CA LEU A 25 -7.96 -6.92 3.98
C LEU A 25 -8.95 -6.04 3.20
N PRO A 26 -10.00 -5.54 3.86
CA PRO A 26 -10.86 -4.53 3.23
C PRO A 26 -10.10 -3.23 3.08
N VAL A 27 -10.19 -2.62 1.90
CA VAL A 27 -9.44 -1.42 1.55
C VAL A 27 -10.38 -0.36 0.99
N GLU A 28 -10.21 0.88 1.46
CA GLU A 28 -10.75 2.05 0.79
C GLU A 28 -9.66 2.60 -0.11
N HIS A 29 -9.87 2.53 -1.42
CA HIS A 29 -8.90 2.99 -2.41
C HIS A 29 -9.22 4.41 -2.84
N ILE A 30 -8.25 5.31 -2.71
CA ILE A 30 -8.40 6.72 -3.06
C ILE A 30 -7.43 7.02 -4.21
N GLU A 31 -7.96 7.37 -5.37
CA GLU A 31 -7.14 7.62 -6.54
C GLU A 31 -6.55 9.02 -6.52
N VAL A 32 -5.21 9.09 -6.55
CA VAL A 32 -4.45 10.34 -6.66
C VAL A 32 -3.20 10.09 -7.52
N GLY A 33 -2.69 11.15 -8.09
CA GLY A 33 -1.48 11.10 -8.91
C GLY A 33 -1.75 10.89 -10.39
N GLY A 34 -0.79 11.20 -11.23
CA GLY A 34 -0.93 11.13 -12.67
C GLY A 34 -2.11 11.98 -13.15
N ALA A 35 -3.00 11.37 -13.95
CA ALA A 35 -4.18 12.05 -14.49
C ALA A 35 -5.19 12.47 -13.42
N PHE A 36 -5.16 11.87 -12.23
CA PHE A 36 -6.08 12.19 -11.14
C PHE A 36 -5.66 13.43 -10.35
N GLY A 37 -4.40 13.84 -10.44
CA GLY A 37 -3.90 14.97 -9.67
C GLY A 37 -3.91 14.71 -8.18
N GLY A 38 -3.99 15.77 -7.38
CA GLY A 38 -4.14 15.70 -5.92
C GLY A 38 -2.86 15.56 -5.13
N LEU A 39 -1.71 15.31 -5.77
CA LEU A 39 -0.45 15.15 -5.06
C LEU A 39 0.11 16.48 -4.52
N ASP A 40 -0.30 17.59 -5.08
CA ASP A 40 0.16 18.93 -4.70
C ASP A 40 -0.72 19.59 -3.63
N THR A 41 -1.74 18.89 -3.15
CA THR A 41 -2.62 19.44 -2.11
C THR A 41 -1.92 19.46 -0.75
N PRO A 42 -2.29 20.40 0.15
CA PRO A 42 -1.77 20.39 1.52
C PRO A 42 -2.10 19.10 2.27
N GLU A 43 -3.29 18.56 2.02
CA GLU A 43 -3.75 17.32 2.66
C GLU A 43 -2.84 16.15 2.31
N TYR A 44 -2.51 15.99 1.04
CA TYR A 44 -1.62 14.90 0.62
C TYR A 44 -0.19 15.13 1.09
N GLY A 45 0.30 16.35 1.04
CA GLY A 45 1.63 16.70 1.56
C GLY A 45 1.79 16.42 3.05
N ALA A 46 0.70 16.53 3.81
CA ALA A 46 0.71 16.15 5.23
C ALA A 46 0.83 14.64 5.42
N LEU A 47 0.27 13.85 4.51
CA LEU A 47 0.41 12.41 4.54
C LEU A 47 1.80 11.97 4.08
N ASN A 48 2.31 12.56 3.02
CA ASN A 48 3.61 12.22 2.47
C ASN A 48 4.33 13.48 1.95
N PRO A 49 5.35 13.96 2.66
CA PRO A 49 6.10 15.14 2.22
C PRO A 49 6.77 15.00 0.85
N ASN A 50 7.04 13.76 0.44
CA ASN A 50 7.65 13.49 -0.87
C ASN A 50 6.63 13.53 -2.02
N ARG A 51 5.34 13.59 -1.71
CA ARG A 51 4.24 13.71 -2.67
C ARG A 51 4.25 12.61 -3.74
N ARG A 52 4.55 11.40 -3.33
CA ARG A 52 4.55 10.21 -4.18
C ARG A 52 3.49 9.22 -3.73
N VAL A 53 3.14 8.28 -4.60
CA VAL A 53 2.24 7.18 -4.28
C VAL A 53 3.04 5.89 -4.20
N PRO A 54 2.61 4.88 -3.45
CA PRO A 54 1.41 4.84 -2.59
C PRO A 54 1.64 5.43 -1.20
N VAL A 55 0.53 5.75 -0.54
CA VAL A 55 0.48 6.03 0.90
C VAL A 55 -0.64 5.18 1.47
N ILE A 56 -0.45 4.60 2.65
CA ILE A 56 -1.53 3.96 3.39
C ILE A 56 -1.82 4.70 4.68
N GLU A 57 -3.08 4.65 5.07
CA GLU A 57 -3.53 5.01 6.41
C GLU A 57 -4.16 3.78 7.04
N ASP A 58 -3.62 3.35 8.17
CA ASP A 58 -4.17 2.26 8.95
C ASP A 58 -4.55 2.80 10.32
N GLY A 59 -5.82 3.22 10.44
CA GLY A 59 -6.23 4.04 11.57
C GLY A 59 -5.48 5.37 11.56
N ASP A 60 -4.75 5.66 12.64
CA ASP A 60 -3.94 6.87 12.75
C ASP A 60 -2.51 6.70 12.21
N PHE A 61 -2.14 5.49 11.83
CA PHE A 61 -0.81 5.20 11.33
C PHE A 61 -0.73 5.47 9.83
N VAL A 62 0.26 6.27 9.44
CA VAL A 62 0.49 6.64 8.03
C VAL A 62 1.86 6.12 7.61
N LEU A 63 1.91 5.49 6.44
CA LEU A 63 3.17 4.93 5.93
C LEU A 63 3.23 5.10 4.41
N TRP A 64 4.39 5.42 3.89
CA TRP A 64 4.67 5.46 2.46
C TRP A 64 5.86 4.55 2.13
N GLU A 65 6.22 4.43 0.86
CA GLU A 65 7.14 3.46 0.31
C GLU A 65 6.52 2.07 0.19
N SER A 66 6.34 1.61 -1.05
CA SER A 66 5.62 0.35 -1.32
C SER A 66 6.24 -0.85 -0.60
N ASN A 67 7.58 -0.92 -0.55
CA ASN A 67 8.25 -2.03 0.14
C ASN A 67 7.99 -2.01 1.64
N ALA A 68 8.05 -0.83 2.25
CA ALA A 68 7.76 -0.68 3.67
C ALA A 68 6.30 -1.03 3.96
N ILE A 69 5.39 -0.59 3.10
CA ILE A 69 3.96 -0.88 3.24
C ILE A 69 3.70 -2.39 3.18
N VAL A 70 4.26 -3.06 2.19
CA VAL A 70 4.06 -4.52 2.04
C VAL A 70 4.60 -5.25 3.27
N ARG A 71 5.77 -4.87 3.77
CA ARG A 71 6.32 -5.47 4.99
C ARG A 71 5.43 -5.21 6.21
N TYR A 72 4.94 -3.99 6.35
CA TYR A 72 4.05 -3.64 7.44
C TYR A 72 2.78 -4.48 7.42
N LEU A 73 2.13 -4.56 6.26
CA LEU A 73 0.89 -5.34 6.11
C LEU A 73 1.15 -6.82 6.38
N SER A 74 2.25 -7.35 5.87
CA SER A 74 2.60 -8.76 6.06
C SER A 74 2.83 -9.09 7.52
N ARG A 75 3.54 -8.24 8.25
CA ARG A 75 3.83 -8.47 9.67
C ARG A 75 2.61 -8.25 10.55
N THR A 76 1.80 -7.25 10.22
CA THR A 76 0.66 -6.87 11.06
C THR A 76 -0.51 -7.83 10.87
N TYR A 77 -0.78 -8.24 9.65
CA TYR A 77 -1.97 -9.01 9.30
C TYR A 77 -1.67 -10.43 8.84
N GLY A 78 -0.48 -10.67 8.31
CA GLY A 78 -0.12 -11.95 7.73
C GLY A 78 -0.04 -13.08 8.74
N ALA A 79 0.41 -12.80 9.96
CA ALA A 79 0.57 -13.80 11.00
C ALA A 79 -0.74 -14.49 11.40
N ARG A 80 -1.88 -13.89 11.06
CA ARG A 80 -3.20 -14.41 11.43
C ARG A 80 -3.79 -15.33 10.37
N THR A 81 -3.33 -15.24 9.12
CA THR A 81 -3.97 -15.89 7.98
C THR A 81 -2.99 -16.67 7.11
N LEU A 82 -1.71 -16.74 7.52
CA LEU A 82 -0.67 -17.23 6.63
C LEU A 82 -0.75 -18.72 6.38
N SER A 83 -1.04 -19.08 5.13
CA SER A 83 -0.59 -20.32 4.54
C SER A 83 0.83 -20.12 4.00
N PRO A 84 1.60 -21.22 3.77
CA PRO A 84 2.90 -21.11 3.12
C PRO A 84 2.85 -20.39 1.76
N GLU A 85 1.75 -20.53 1.04
CA GLU A 85 1.57 -19.88 -0.26
C GLU A 85 1.54 -18.35 -0.12
N HIS A 86 0.87 -17.85 0.91
CA HIS A 86 0.84 -16.40 1.18
C HIS A 86 2.23 -15.86 1.50
N ILE A 87 3.01 -16.60 2.26
CA ILE A 87 4.37 -16.21 2.59
C ILE A 87 5.22 -16.11 1.32
N GLN A 88 5.11 -17.09 0.43
CA GLN A 88 5.85 -17.12 -0.81
C GLN A 88 5.43 -15.97 -1.73
N ALA A 89 4.13 -15.72 -1.84
CA ALA A 89 3.62 -14.63 -2.67
C ALA A 89 4.14 -13.27 -2.18
N GLN A 90 4.17 -13.06 -0.86
CA GLN A 90 4.69 -11.83 -0.27
C GLN A 90 6.20 -11.69 -0.51
N ALA A 91 6.94 -12.77 -0.39
CA ALA A 91 8.37 -12.77 -0.65
C ALA A 91 8.66 -12.39 -2.10
N LEU A 92 7.91 -12.94 -3.05
CA LEU A 92 8.04 -12.60 -4.46
C LEU A 92 7.67 -11.13 -4.72
N ALA A 93 6.61 -10.64 -4.10
CA ALA A 93 6.22 -9.26 -4.23
C ALA A 93 7.34 -8.33 -3.75
N CYS A 94 7.98 -8.64 -2.63
CA CYS A 94 9.11 -7.87 -2.12
C CYS A 94 10.32 -7.92 -3.06
N LEU A 95 10.61 -9.07 -3.63
CA LEU A 95 11.72 -9.23 -4.56
C LEU A 95 11.55 -8.42 -5.83
N LEU A 96 10.34 -8.34 -6.35
CA LEU A 96 10.06 -7.60 -7.58
C LEU A 96 10.32 -6.10 -7.43
N TYR A 97 10.59 -5.63 -6.23
CA TYR A 97 10.64 -4.22 -5.92
C TYR A 97 11.97 -3.73 -5.37
N THR A 98 12.83 -4.67 -5.15
CA THR A 98 14.21 -4.32 -4.83
C THR A 98 15.04 -4.32 -6.15
#